data_f503701e26ced27962c6d44efee4ce14
#
_entry.id   f503701e26ced27962c6d44efee4ce14
#
_cell.length_a   1.000
_cell.length_b   1.000
_cell.length_c   1.000
_cell.angle_alpha   90.00
_cell.angle_beta   90.00
_cell.angle_gamma   90.00
#
_symmetry.space_group_name_H-M   'P 1'
#
loop_
_entity.id
_entity.type
_entity.pdbx_description
1 polymer ?
#
loop_
_entity_poly.entity_id
_entity_poly.type
_entity_poly.pdbx_seq_one_letter_code
_entity_poly.pdbx_strand_id
1 'polypeptide(L)'
;SSGNLLTTLNAGEYISIDGSNFSTQSLTGSNPGGNLYAWTSKTTFAYQGIGGDANDANQELFFVPPLNCKAPRSIDNIPLIQSSGSGGVTFNGGITVVAEAGAVVSVNGSPTTLTPQNVNGNSNYVTYLISGLLGNVSVASDGQIYVSYYGANGFAALGGFYSGFIFKPEITSEAIDIATQELCIPYIELSLGSQDTFDAYQWFYNGSSISGATSETYIPTAPGFYQLEG
;
A
#
# COMPACT_ATOMS: atom_id res chain seq x y z
N SER A 1 15.21 15.22 11.09
CA SER A 1 16.02 14.55 10.07
C SER A 1 16.72 15.59 9.23
N SER A 2 18.04 15.59 9.24
CA SER A 2 18.87 16.44 8.37
C SER A 2 18.99 15.79 7.00
N GLY A 3 17.93 15.81 6.21
CA GLY A 3 18.00 15.40 4.83
C GLY A 3 18.59 16.53 3.96
N ASN A 4 19.32 16.18 2.92
CA ASN A 4 19.76 17.14 1.91
C ASN A 4 18.59 17.55 1.03
N LEU A 5 18.48 18.87 0.76
CA LEU A 5 17.53 19.36 -0.23
C LEU A 5 17.94 18.84 -1.60
N LEU A 6 17.07 18.07 -2.25
CA LEU A 6 17.30 17.55 -3.57
C LEU A 6 17.02 18.64 -4.63
N THR A 7 15.86 19.25 -4.54
CA THR A 7 15.41 20.33 -5.41
C THR A 7 14.20 21.04 -4.83
N THR A 8 13.83 22.15 -5.44
CA THR A 8 12.55 22.83 -5.22
C THR A 8 11.77 22.82 -6.53
N LEU A 9 10.53 22.35 -6.49
CA LEU A 9 9.63 22.28 -7.64
C LEU A 9 8.47 23.26 -7.46
N ASN A 10 8.09 23.92 -8.54
CA ASN A 10 6.83 24.67 -8.62
C ASN A 10 5.71 23.76 -9.10
N ALA A 11 4.48 24.26 -9.06
CA ALA A 11 3.34 23.52 -9.57
C ALA A 11 3.51 23.20 -11.07
N GLY A 12 3.37 21.92 -11.43
CA GLY A 12 3.55 21.42 -12.80
C GLY A 12 4.97 21.06 -13.19
N GLU A 13 5.95 21.28 -12.33
CA GLU A 13 7.33 20.85 -12.57
C GLU A 13 7.56 19.42 -12.07
N TYR A 14 8.56 18.76 -12.63
CA TYR A 14 9.00 17.43 -12.21
C TYR A 14 10.53 17.33 -12.19
N ILE A 15 11.03 16.34 -11.48
CA ILE A 15 12.43 15.92 -11.48
C ILE A 15 12.48 14.41 -11.67
N SER A 16 13.42 13.95 -12.47
CA SER A 16 13.79 12.54 -12.53
C SER A 16 14.91 12.26 -11.56
N ILE A 17 14.72 11.26 -10.72
CA ILE A 17 15.74 10.76 -9.80
C ILE A 17 16.20 9.43 -10.36
N ASP A 18 17.40 9.37 -10.86
CA ASP A 18 18.01 8.18 -11.42
C ASP A 18 19.03 7.54 -10.44
N GLY A 19 19.62 6.44 -10.87
CA GLY A 19 20.58 5.70 -10.05
C GLY A 19 21.80 6.48 -9.60
N SER A 20 22.16 7.59 -10.25
CA SER A 20 23.26 8.44 -9.83
C SER A 20 22.96 9.22 -8.56
N ASN A 21 21.69 9.43 -8.26
CA ASN A 21 21.21 10.07 -7.04
C ASN A 21 21.18 9.11 -5.83
N PHE A 22 21.24 7.81 -6.08
CA PHE A 22 21.31 6.78 -5.04
C PHE A 22 22.76 6.49 -4.70
N SER A 23 23.39 7.34 -3.94
CA SER A 23 24.83 7.52 -3.79
C SER A 23 25.66 6.31 -3.30
N THR A 24 25.10 5.15 -3.12
CA THR A 24 25.83 4.03 -2.50
C THR A 24 25.60 2.65 -3.11
N GLN A 25 24.80 2.52 -4.17
CA GLN A 25 24.55 1.21 -4.76
C GLN A 25 24.70 1.23 -6.28
N SER A 26 25.52 0.30 -6.75
CA SER A 26 25.68 0.06 -8.17
C SER A 26 24.39 -0.48 -8.77
N LEU A 27 23.95 0.11 -9.87
CA LEU A 27 22.84 -0.40 -10.67
C LEU A 27 23.23 -1.63 -11.51
N THR A 28 24.51 -2.01 -11.49
CA THR A 28 25.04 -3.16 -12.23
C THR A 28 25.16 -4.36 -11.29
N GLY A 29 24.39 -5.39 -11.56
CA GLY A 29 24.44 -6.67 -10.85
C GLY A 29 23.11 -7.11 -10.27
N SER A 30 23.15 -8.21 -9.54
CA SER A 30 21.96 -8.83 -8.92
C SER A 30 21.32 -8.04 -7.76
N ASN A 31 21.73 -6.81 -7.56
CA ASN A 31 21.20 -5.94 -6.52
C ASN A 31 20.84 -4.57 -7.14
N PRO A 32 19.67 -4.48 -7.77
CA PRO A 32 19.25 -3.28 -8.46
C PRO A 32 18.94 -2.17 -7.48
N GLY A 33 19.73 -1.13 -7.51
CA GLY A 33 19.43 0.17 -6.96
C GLY A 33 19.27 0.25 -5.44
N GLY A 34 19.65 1.38 -4.91
CA GLY A 34 19.44 1.72 -3.52
C GLY A 34 17.99 2.12 -3.24
N ASN A 35 17.64 2.04 -1.98
CA ASN A 35 16.36 2.53 -1.49
C ASN A 35 16.53 3.98 -1.07
N LEU A 36 15.76 4.86 -1.67
CA LEU A 36 15.73 6.27 -1.35
C LEU A 36 14.49 6.62 -0.53
N TYR A 37 14.70 7.22 0.63
CA TYR A 37 13.64 7.90 1.34
C TYR A 37 13.61 9.36 0.92
N ALA A 38 12.55 9.77 0.24
CA ALA A 38 12.29 11.15 -0.12
C ALA A 38 11.06 11.67 0.64
N TRP A 39 11.09 12.93 1.01
CA TRP A 39 9.97 13.59 1.64
C TRP A 39 9.73 14.95 0.99
N THR A 40 8.50 15.42 1.02
CA THR A 40 8.10 16.70 0.42
C THR A 40 7.31 17.50 1.43
N SER A 41 7.42 18.82 1.37
CA SER A 41 6.70 19.73 2.26
C SER A 41 5.27 20.02 1.80
N LYS A 42 4.93 19.63 0.58
CA LYS A 42 3.60 19.83 -0.02
C LYS A 42 3.23 18.58 -0.83
N THR A 43 1.97 18.54 -1.29
CA THR A 43 1.48 17.45 -2.13
C THR A 43 2.36 17.26 -3.36
N THR A 44 2.91 16.06 -3.49
CA THR A 44 3.78 15.65 -4.58
C THR A 44 3.40 14.22 -4.95
N PHE A 45 3.42 13.92 -6.24
CA PHE A 45 3.20 12.57 -6.74
C PHE A 45 4.54 11.94 -7.11
N ALA A 46 4.78 10.72 -6.65
CA ALA A 46 5.94 9.95 -7.02
C ALA A 46 5.54 8.81 -7.97
N TYR A 47 6.36 8.59 -8.98
CA TYR A 47 6.21 7.48 -9.91
C TYR A 47 7.53 6.74 -10.01
N GLN A 48 7.48 5.43 -10.09
CA GLN A 48 8.65 4.60 -10.33
C GLN A 48 8.57 4.03 -11.74
N GLY A 49 9.67 4.18 -12.47
CA GLY A 49 9.89 3.47 -13.73
C GLY A 49 10.40 2.07 -13.46
N ILE A 50 9.94 1.11 -14.24
CA ILE A 50 10.48 -0.24 -14.29
C ILE A 50 11.30 -0.32 -15.57
N GLY A 51 12.62 -0.34 -15.42
CA GLY A 51 13.53 -0.65 -16.52
C GLY A 51 13.66 -2.17 -16.65
N GLY A 52 13.44 -2.70 -17.85
CA GLY A 52 14.00 -3.99 -18.23
C GLY A 52 15.50 -3.85 -18.49
N ASP A 53 16.00 -4.60 -19.46
CA ASP A 53 17.41 -4.48 -19.87
C ASP A 53 17.73 -3.06 -20.37
N ALA A 54 18.66 -2.51 -19.69
CA ALA A 54 19.45 -1.28 -19.86
C ALA A 54 18.95 -0.35 -20.92
N ASN A 55 18.47 0.01 -21.72
CA ASN A 55 18.27 1.21 -22.55
C ASN A 55 17.03 1.20 -23.47
N ASP A 56 16.44 0.07 -23.72
CA ASP A 56 15.40 -0.07 -24.74
C ASP A 56 14.12 -0.75 -24.25
N ALA A 57 14.01 -1.03 -22.95
CA ALA A 57 12.82 -1.64 -22.40
C ALA A 57 11.63 -0.68 -22.41
N ASN A 58 10.46 -1.20 -22.69
CA ASN A 58 9.23 -0.48 -22.40
C ASN A 58 9.20 -0.20 -20.91
N GLN A 59 9.35 1.06 -20.55
CA GLN A 59 9.30 1.50 -19.17
C GLN A 59 7.86 1.85 -18.85
N GLU A 60 7.31 1.14 -17.90
CA GLU A 60 6.05 1.55 -17.30
C GLU A 60 6.34 2.41 -16.09
N LEU A 61 5.55 3.46 -15.91
CA LEU A 61 5.55 4.28 -14.72
C LEU A 61 4.35 3.89 -13.88
N PHE A 62 4.60 3.50 -12.63
CA PHE A 62 3.52 3.27 -11.69
C PHE A 62 3.59 4.23 -10.51
N PHE A 63 2.43 4.61 -10.01
CA PHE A 63 2.31 5.49 -8.85
C PHE A 63 2.85 4.80 -7.60
N VAL A 64 3.70 5.53 -6.85
CA VAL A 64 4.21 5.09 -5.55
C VAL A 64 3.46 5.84 -4.46
N PRO A 65 2.62 5.15 -3.67
CA PRO A 65 1.90 5.79 -2.58
C PRO A 65 2.86 6.26 -1.49
N PRO A 66 2.53 7.34 -0.79
CA PRO A 66 3.35 7.80 0.32
C PRO A 66 3.29 6.80 1.50
N LEU A 67 4.36 6.73 2.26
CA LEU A 67 4.35 6.04 3.54
C LEU A 67 3.33 6.72 4.48
N ASN A 68 2.46 5.94 5.05
CA ASN A 68 1.44 6.42 5.98
C ASN A 68 1.15 5.37 7.05
N CYS A 69 0.43 5.75 8.10
CA CYS A 69 0.08 4.83 9.18
C CYS A 69 -1.14 3.92 8.88
N LYS A 70 -1.61 3.90 7.63
CA LYS A 70 -2.78 3.11 7.19
C LYS A 70 -2.41 2.10 6.10
N ALA A 71 -1.14 1.71 5.96
CA ALA A 71 -0.76 0.68 5.00
C ALA A 71 -1.23 -0.72 5.47
N PRO A 72 -1.57 -1.62 4.54
CA PRO A 72 -1.99 -2.97 4.88
C PRO A 72 -0.87 -3.77 5.54
N ARG A 73 -1.26 -4.87 6.18
CA ARG A 73 -0.34 -5.91 6.68
C ARG A 73 -0.38 -7.18 5.85
N SER A 74 -1.32 -7.26 4.91
CA SER A 74 -1.42 -8.38 3.99
C SER A 74 -1.86 -7.93 2.60
N ILE A 75 -1.40 -8.65 1.61
CA ILE A 75 -1.85 -8.63 0.22
C ILE A 75 -2.20 -10.07 -0.12
N ASP A 76 -3.46 -10.36 -0.29
CA ASP A 76 -3.92 -11.74 -0.38
C ASP A 76 -3.62 -12.39 -1.72
N ASN A 77 -3.60 -11.60 -2.79
CA ASN A 77 -3.33 -12.12 -4.11
C ASN A 77 -2.76 -11.07 -5.07
N ILE A 78 -1.54 -11.31 -5.54
CA ILE A 78 -0.96 -10.68 -6.72
C ILE A 78 -1.03 -11.72 -7.83
N PRO A 79 -1.88 -11.55 -8.86
CA PRO A 79 -2.13 -12.61 -9.81
C PRO A 79 -1.00 -12.78 -10.81
N LEU A 80 -0.56 -14.01 -11.04
CA LEU A 80 0.26 -14.44 -12.18
C LEU A 80 1.38 -13.48 -12.58
N ILE A 81 2.23 -13.07 -11.65
CA ILE A 81 3.27 -12.05 -11.86
C ILE A 81 4.31 -12.40 -12.93
N GLN A 82 4.37 -13.66 -13.36
CA GLN A 82 5.23 -14.09 -14.46
C GLN A 82 4.52 -14.13 -15.82
N SER A 83 3.26 -13.73 -15.92
CA SER A 83 2.48 -13.87 -17.14
C SER A 83 1.90 -12.54 -17.61
N SER A 84 1.99 -12.26 -18.90
CA SER A 84 1.30 -11.15 -19.54
C SER A 84 -0.17 -11.46 -19.90
N GLY A 85 -0.75 -12.51 -19.36
CA GLY A 85 -2.08 -12.99 -19.76
C GLY A 85 -2.05 -13.83 -21.05
N SER A 86 -3.02 -13.67 -21.95
CA SER A 86 -3.16 -14.50 -23.14
C SER A 86 -2.07 -14.33 -24.21
N GLY A 87 -1.11 -13.44 -24.02
CA GLY A 87 -0.07 -13.13 -25.00
C GLY A 87 1.14 -14.07 -25.06
N GLY A 88 1.24 -15.03 -24.17
CA GLY A 88 2.27 -16.06 -24.17
C GLY A 88 3.69 -15.61 -23.77
N VAL A 89 3.87 -14.37 -23.31
CA VAL A 89 5.17 -13.90 -22.80
C VAL A 89 5.29 -14.28 -21.32
N THR A 90 6.39 -14.95 -20.98
CA THR A 90 6.72 -15.27 -19.60
C THR A 90 7.77 -14.28 -19.09
N PHE A 91 7.51 -13.63 -17.98
CA PHE A 91 8.40 -12.69 -17.33
C PHE A 91 9.14 -13.31 -16.16
N ASN A 92 10.35 -12.85 -15.91
CA ASN A 92 11.00 -13.06 -14.63
C ASN A 92 10.35 -12.13 -13.62
N GLY A 93 9.43 -12.68 -12.83
CA GLY A 93 8.61 -11.92 -11.90
C GLY A 93 9.20 -11.84 -10.50
N GLY A 94 8.90 -10.75 -9.83
CA GLY A 94 9.29 -10.52 -8.45
C GLY A 94 8.46 -9.44 -7.79
N ILE A 95 8.73 -9.23 -6.52
CA ILE A 95 8.12 -8.17 -5.71
C ILE A 95 9.19 -7.39 -4.96
N THR A 96 8.92 -6.13 -4.74
CA THR A 96 9.63 -5.31 -3.75
C THR A 96 8.68 -5.06 -2.59
N VAL A 97 9.11 -5.42 -1.39
CA VAL A 97 8.35 -5.19 -0.17
C VAL A 97 9.08 -4.15 0.68
N VAL A 98 8.44 -3.03 0.95
CA VAL A 98 8.88 -2.10 2.00
C VAL A 98 8.11 -2.46 3.26
N ALA A 99 8.82 -2.73 4.34
CA ALA A 99 8.25 -3.15 5.62
C ALA A 99 8.80 -2.30 6.78
N GLU A 100 8.10 -2.26 7.88
CA GLU A 100 8.63 -1.71 9.12
C GLU A 100 9.88 -2.50 9.56
N ALA A 101 10.87 -1.80 10.07
CA ALA A 101 12.11 -2.44 10.51
C ALA A 101 11.83 -3.40 11.68
N GLY A 102 12.27 -4.65 11.54
CA GLY A 102 12.04 -5.70 12.52
C GLY A 102 10.76 -6.52 12.28
N ALA A 103 9.92 -6.12 11.35
CA ALA A 103 8.72 -6.87 11.00
C ALA A 103 9.06 -8.18 10.27
N VAL A 104 8.31 -9.23 10.57
CA VAL A 104 8.44 -10.53 9.90
C VAL A 104 7.59 -10.54 8.64
N VAL A 105 8.24 -10.63 7.48
CA VAL A 105 7.57 -10.69 6.19
C VAL A 105 7.46 -12.14 5.73
N SER A 106 6.26 -12.54 5.32
CA SER A 106 5.96 -13.86 4.76
C SER A 106 5.47 -13.73 3.33
N VAL A 107 5.90 -14.66 2.47
CA VAL A 107 5.46 -14.76 1.08
C VAL A 107 4.89 -16.15 0.85
N ASN A 108 3.70 -16.23 0.30
CA ASN A 108 2.95 -17.48 0.10
C ASN A 108 2.89 -18.32 1.39
N GLY A 109 2.65 -17.66 2.52
CA GLY A 109 2.52 -18.31 3.83
C GLY A 109 3.84 -18.73 4.50
N SER A 110 4.98 -18.47 3.89
CA SER A 110 6.30 -18.80 4.46
C SER A 110 7.10 -17.53 4.77
N PRO A 111 7.66 -17.39 5.98
CA PRO A 111 8.56 -16.28 6.30
C PRO A 111 9.73 -16.23 5.33
N THR A 112 10.07 -15.04 4.85
CA THR A 112 11.26 -14.88 4.00
C THR A 112 12.54 -15.03 4.83
N THR A 113 13.52 -15.69 4.24
CA THR A 113 14.87 -15.84 4.82
C THR A 113 15.86 -14.81 4.28
N LEU A 114 15.40 -13.92 3.40
CA LEU A 114 16.24 -12.90 2.81
C LEU A 114 16.61 -11.84 3.85
N THR A 115 17.84 -11.38 3.78
CA THR A 115 18.27 -10.22 4.58
C THR A 115 17.69 -8.95 3.97
N PRO A 116 16.94 -8.16 4.73
CA PRO A 116 16.40 -6.90 4.23
C PRO A 116 17.50 -5.86 4.02
N GLN A 117 17.24 -4.95 3.10
CA GLN A 117 18.10 -3.79 2.86
C GLN A 117 17.58 -2.59 3.63
N ASN A 118 18.49 -1.83 4.23
CA ASN A 118 18.14 -0.61 4.93
C ASN A 118 17.67 0.47 3.95
N VAL A 119 16.69 1.26 4.35
CA VAL A 119 16.27 2.45 3.60
C VAL A 119 17.14 3.63 3.98
N ASN A 120 17.83 4.19 3.01
CA ASN A 120 18.65 5.39 3.23
C ASN A 120 17.79 6.58 3.64
N GLY A 121 18.13 7.18 4.76
CA GLY A 121 17.41 8.35 5.30
C GLY A 121 16.21 8.02 6.20
N ASN A 122 15.81 6.74 6.31
CA ASN A 122 14.75 6.34 7.23
C ASN A 122 14.95 4.92 7.76
N SER A 123 15.53 4.80 8.94
CA SER A 123 15.80 3.51 9.60
C SER A 123 14.58 2.78 10.14
N ASN A 124 13.40 3.40 10.08
CA ASN A 124 12.16 2.73 10.51
C ASN A 124 11.65 1.75 9.46
N TYR A 125 12.23 1.75 8.27
CA TYR A 125 11.82 0.88 7.18
C TYR A 125 12.99 0.11 6.59
N VAL A 126 12.67 -1.06 6.08
CA VAL A 126 13.57 -1.94 5.31
C VAL A 126 12.89 -2.38 4.03
N THR A 127 13.67 -2.85 3.07
CA THR A 127 13.14 -3.38 1.83
C THR A 127 13.62 -4.80 1.57
N TYR A 128 12.74 -5.60 0.99
CA TYR A 128 13.04 -6.93 0.47
C TYR A 128 12.84 -6.92 -1.04
N LEU A 129 13.81 -7.42 -1.77
CA LEU A 129 13.68 -7.71 -3.21
C LEU A 129 13.57 -9.22 -3.37
N ILE A 130 12.41 -9.70 -3.76
CA ILE A 130 12.10 -11.12 -3.85
C ILE A 130 11.80 -11.46 -5.30
N SER A 131 12.67 -12.22 -5.93
CA SER A 131 12.59 -12.59 -7.35
C SER A 131 12.27 -14.08 -7.53
N GLY A 132 12.02 -14.47 -8.78
CA GLY A 132 11.76 -15.87 -9.13
C GLY A 132 10.41 -16.38 -8.64
N LEU A 133 9.46 -15.49 -8.42
CA LEU A 133 8.11 -15.85 -8.00
C LEU A 133 7.27 -16.29 -9.20
N LEU A 134 6.48 -17.33 -8.99
CA LEU A 134 5.61 -17.93 -9.99
C LEU A 134 4.17 -18.01 -9.48
N GLY A 135 3.23 -17.89 -10.40
CA GLY A 135 1.80 -17.98 -10.06
C GLY A 135 1.28 -16.80 -9.27
N ASN A 136 0.28 -17.05 -8.48
CA ASN A 136 -0.28 -16.07 -7.57
C ASN A 136 0.61 -15.91 -6.35
N VAL A 137 0.79 -14.68 -5.90
CA VAL A 137 1.66 -14.37 -4.76
C VAL A 137 0.84 -13.67 -3.68
N SER A 138 0.95 -14.16 -2.46
CA SER A 138 0.45 -13.47 -1.27
C SER A 138 1.62 -12.97 -0.43
N VAL A 139 1.43 -11.83 0.23
CA VAL A 139 2.42 -11.24 1.14
C VAL A 139 1.73 -10.89 2.44
N ALA A 140 2.33 -11.24 3.56
CA ALA A 140 1.83 -10.89 4.89
C ALA A 140 2.97 -10.45 5.79
N SER A 141 2.65 -9.62 6.79
CA SER A 141 3.61 -9.16 7.80
C SER A 141 2.90 -8.86 9.12
N ASP A 142 3.63 -8.88 10.21
CA ASP A 142 3.17 -8.41 11.52
C ASP A 142 3.23 -6.87 11.64
N GLY A 143 3.96 -6.19 10.73
CA GLY A 143 3.97 -4.74 10.55
C GLY A 143 3.31 -4.31 9.23
N GLN A 144 3.29 -3.00 8.98
CA GLN A 144 2.78 -2.45 7.72
C GLN A 144 3.71 -2.78 6.55
N ILE A 145 3.11 -3.04 5.39
CA ILE A 145 3.85 -3.33 4.16
C ILE A 145 3.37 -2.49 2.98
N TYR A 146 4.30 -2.22 2.09
CA TYR A 146 4.07 -1.61 0.78
C TYR A 146 4.67 -2.55 -0.26
N VAL A 147 3.85 -3.05 -1.18
CA VAL A 147 4.28 -4.08 -2.12
C VAL A 147 4.13 -3.58 -3.54
N SER A 148 5.21 -3.59 -4.28
CA SER A 148 5.20 -3.46 -5.74
C SER A 148 5.60 -4.79 -6.36
N TYR A 149 5.07 -5.06 -7.54
CA TYR A 149 5.47 -6.21 -8.34
C TYR A 149 6.13 -5.74 -9.63
N TYR A 150 6.98 -6.57 -10.17
CA TYR A 150 7.67 -6.31 -11.43
C TYR A 150 7.93 -7.61 -12.18
N GLY A 151 8.11 -7.50 -13.46
CA GLY A 151 8.56 -8.59 -14.30
C GLY A 151 9.31 -8.04 -15.51
N ALA A 152 10.28 -8.79 -15.98
CA ALA A 152 11.05 -8.44 -17.17
C ALA A 152 11.26 -9.66 -18.07
N ASN A 153 11.26 -9.43 -19.38
CA ASN A 153 11.66 -10.39 -20.40
C ASN A 153 12.26 -9.64 -21.58
N GLY A 154 13.59 -9.61 -21.66
CA GLY A 154 14.30 -8.80 -22.65
C GLY A 154 13.90 -7.33 -22.55
N PHE A 155 13.34 -6.80 -23.63
CA PHE A 155 12.90 -5.40 -23.70
C PHE A 155 11.51 -5.14 -23.13
N ALA A 156 10.77 -6.19 -22.77
CA ALA A 156 9.45 -6.06 -22.18
C ALA A 156 9.55 -6.03 -20.65
N ALA A 157 8.81 -5.10 -20.04
CA ALA A 157 8.67 -5.02 -18.60
C ALA A 157 7.20 -4.84 -18.22
N LEU A 158 6.84 -5.28 -17.04
CA LEU A 158 5.55 -5.01 -16.42
C LEU A 158 5.78 -4.70 -14.94
N GLY A 159 4.84 -3.98 -14.36
CA GLY A 159 4.87 -3.74 -12.93
C GLY A 159 3.71 -2.90 -12.44
N GLY A 160 3.61 -2.80 -11.14
CA GLY A 160 2.58 -2.03 -10.49
C GLY A 160 2.74 -2.03 -8.98
N PHE A 161 1.84 -1.32 -8.32
CA PHE A 161 1.80 -1.23 -6.88
C PHE A 161 0.51 -1.88 -6.35
N TYR A 162 0.65 -2.81 -5.41
CA TYR A 162 -0.48 -3.56 -4.84
C TYR A 162 -0.88 -3.12 -3.45
N SER A 163 -0.05 -2.38 -2.77
CA SER A 163 -0.41 -1.83 -1.48
C SER A 163 -0.33 -0.31 -1.53
N GLY A 164 -1.37 0.32 -1.18
CA GLY A 164 -1.41 1.77 -1.07
C GLY A 164 -2.02 2.13 0.26
N PHE A 165 -3.30 2.24 0.27
CA PHE A 165 -4.05 2.64 1.45
C PHE A 165 -4.92 1.48 1.90
N ILE A 166 -4.94 1.18 3.20
CA ILE A 166 -6.07 0.45 3.75
C ILE A 166 -7.24 1.41 3.71
N PHE A 167 -8.23 1.03 2.96
CA PHE A 167 -9.55 1.60 3.14
C PHE A 167 -10.11 1.01 4.44
N LYS A 168 -10.10 1.80 5.51
CA LYS A 168 -10.91 1.52 6.69
C LYS A 168 -12.13 2.40 6.58
N PRO A 169 -13.31 1.82 6.41
CA PRO A 169 -14.53 2.59 6.54
C PRO A 169 -14.54 3.20 7.94
N GLU A 170 -14.60 4.51 8.02
CA GLU A 170 -14.76 5.21 9.29
C GLU A 170 -16.26 5.30 9.58
N ILE A 171 -16.65 4.93 10.79
CA ILE A 171 -18.01 5.16 11.27
C ILE A 171 -18.09 6.62 11.69
N THR A 172 -18.96 7.36 11.04
CA THR A 172 -19.30 8.73 11.42
C THR A 172 -20.59 8.75 12.21
N SER A 173 -20.77 9.76 13.04
CA SER A 173 -22.00 9.99 13.78
C SER A 173 -22.56 11.35 13.42
N GLU A 174 -23.85 11.39 13.09
CA GLU A 174 -24.58 12.60 12.81
C GLU A 174 -25.75 12.76 13.77
N ALA A 175 -26.11 14.01 14.10
CA ALA A 175 -27.29 14.27 14.88
C ALA A 175 -28.55 14.06 14.03
N ILE A 176 -29.50 13.27 14.55
CA ILE A 176 -30.77 13.01 13.85
C ILE A 176 -31.64 14.25 13.82
N ASP A 177 -31.57 15.09 14.85
CA ASP A 177 -32.34 16.33 14.96
C ASP A 177 -31.42 17.55 14.82
N ILE A 178 -31.50 18.21 13.66
CA ILE A 178 -30.73 19.42 13.36
C ILE A 178 -31.14 20.58 14.26
N ALA A 179 -32.36 20.58 14.81
CA ALA A 179 -32.84 21.66 15.66
C ALA A 179 -32.20 21.66 17.05
N THR A 180 -31.88 20.49 17.57
CA THR A 180 -31.25 20.33 18.90
C THR A 180 -29.74 20.22 18.82
N GLN A 181 -29.20 19.76 17.69
CA GLN A 181 -27.76 19.44 17.49
C GLN A 181 -27.16 18.58 18.61
N GLU A 182 -27.99 17.75 19.25
CA GLU A 182 -27.55 16.87 20.32
C GLU A 182 -26.81 15.65 19.77
N LEU A 183 -25.52 15.56 20.04
CA LEU A 183 -24.68 14.40 19.72
C LEU A 183 -24.70 13.39 20.90
N CYS A 184 -25.90 13.07 21.36
CA CYS A 184 -26.11 12.14 22.47
C CYS A 184 -27.09 11.05 22.06
N ILE A 185 -26.91 9.84 22.59
CA ILE A 185 -27.86 8.73 22.39
C ILE A 185 -29.20 9.08 23.06
N PRO A 186 -30.32 8.87 22.37
CA PRO A 186 -30.53 8.20 21.08
C PRO A 186 -30.62 9.14 19.87
N TYR A 187 -30.13 10.36 19.96
CA TYR A 187 -30.28 11.40 18.93
C TYR A 187 -29.14 11.44 17.92
N ILE A 188 -28.38 10.37 17.81
CA ILE A 188 -27.33 10.20 16.82
C ILE A 188 -27.60 9.02 15.91
N GLU A 189 -27.18 9.11 14.67
CA GLU A 189 -27.14 8.01 13.73
C GLU A 189 -25.67 7.72 13.39
N LEU A 190 -25.32 6.45 13.42
CA LEU A 190 -24.01 5.97 12.97
C LEU A 190 -24.14 5.56 11.50
N SER A 191 -23.20 5.97 10.68
CA SER A 191 -23.12 5.61 9.28
C SER A 191 -21.67 5.40 8.85
N LEU A 192 -21.46 4.84 7.66
CA LEU A 192 -20.15 4.85 7.03
C LEU A 192 -19.78 6.27 6.64
N GLY A 193 -18.60 6.73 7.01
CA GLY A 193 -18.02 8.02 6.62
C GLY A 193 -17.49 8.06 5.18
N SER A 194 -17.73 7.03 4.40
CA SER A 194 -17.32 6.91 3.00
C SER A 194 -18.52 6.70 2.09
N GLN A 195 -18.34 6.99 0.80
CA GLN A 195 -19.38 6.75 -0.22
C GLN A 195 -19.37 5.29 -0.75
N ASP A 196 -18.59 4.41 -0.14
CA ASP A 196 -18.53 3.03 -0.57
C ASP A 196 -19.71 2.24 0.00
N THR A 197 -20.29 1.42 -0.85
CA THR A 197 -21.39 0.52 -0.51
C THR A 197 -20.86 -0.91 -0.48
N PHE A 198 -21.33 -1.67 0.50
CA PHE A 198 -21.06 -3.10 0.62
C PHE A 198 -22.32 -3.89 0.22
N ASP A 199 -22.13 -5.14 -0.17
CA ASP A 199 -23.24 -6.03 -0.55
C ASP A 199 -24.10 -6.44 0.66
N ALA A 200 -23.52 -6.37 1.86
CA ALA A 200 -24.20 -6.66 3.11
C ALA A 200 -23.60 -5.84 4.27
N TYR A 201 -24.34 -5.67 5.33
CA TYR A 201 -23.92 -4.97 6.54
C TYR A 201 -24.30 -5.75 7.77
N GLN A 202 -23.46 -5.71 8.80
CA GLN A 202 -23.76 -6.22 10.14
C GLN A 202 -23.15 -5.31 11.21
N TRP A 203 -24.00 -4.76 12.07
CA TRP A 203 -23.54 -3.98 13.21
C TRP A 203 -23.27 -4.86 14.42
N PHE A 204 -22.26 -4.47 15.19
CA PHE A 204 -21.84 -5.09 16.44
C PHE A 204 -21.85 -4.08 17.57
N TYR A 205 -22.15 -4.54 18.77
CA TYR A 205 -22.07 -3.79 20.00
C TYR A 205 -21.20 -4.53 21.00
N ASN A 206 -20.13 -3.90 21.46
CA ASN A 206 -19.13 -4.48 22.37
C ASN A 206 -18.64 -5.88 21.92
N GLY A 207 -18.43 -6.03 20.61
CA GLY A 207 -17.93 -7.26 20.00
C GLY A 207 -18.98 -8.34 19.74
N SER A 208 -20.26 -8.10 20.06
CA SER A 208 -21.37 -9.02 19.77
C SER A 208 -22.25 -8.48 18.65
N SER A 209 -22.68 -9.33 17.71
CA SER A 209 -23.56 -8.92 16.63
C SER A 209 -24.92 -8.46 17.17
N ILE A 210 -25.43 -7.35 16.62
CA ILE A 210 -26.77 -6.85 16.93
C ILE A 210 -27.74 -7.52 15.97
N SER A 211 -28.66 -8.31 16.52
CA SER A 211 -29.62 -9.05 15.70
C SER A 211 -30.50 -8.12 14.86
N GLY A 212 -30.52 -8.34 13.54
CA GLY A 212 -31.30 -7.57 12.58
C GLY A 212 -30.72 -6.19 12.23
N ALA A 213 -29.57 -5.81 12.75
CA ALA A 213 -28.89 -4.56 12.41
C ALA A 213 -28.03 -4.74 11.15
N THR A 214 -28.69 -4.83 10.01
CA THR A 214 -28.07 -5.11 8.69
C THR A 214 -28.24 -3.95 7.70
N SER A 215 -28.54 -2.76 8.18
CA SER A 215 -28.63 -1.55 7.37
C SER A 215 -27.29 -0.80 7.36
N GLU A 216 -27.10 0.04 6.35
CA GLU A 216 -25.93 0.93 6.22
C GLU A 216 -25.80 1.88 7.41
N THR A 217 -26.91 2.24 8.03
CA THR A 217 -26.96 3.11 9.20
C THR A 217 -27.50 2.38 10.43
N TYR A 218 -27.14 2.88 11.61
CA TYR A 218 -27.61 2.35 12.89
C TYR A 218 -27.80 3.45 13.93
N ILE A 219 -28.93 3.43 14.64
CA ILE A 219 -29.20 4.34 15.77
C ILE A 219 -28.82 3.62 17.07
N PRO A 220 -27.75 4.04 17.77
CA PRO A 220 -27.33 3.42 18.99
C PRO A 220 -28.32 3.66 20.13
N THR A 221 -28.56 2.63 20.91
CA THR A 221 -29.51 2.68 22.06
C THR A 221 -28.82 2.80 23.41
N ALA A 222 -27.51 2.57 23.47
CA ALA A 222 -26.71 2.65 24.68
C ALA A 222 -25.27 3.10 24.36
N PRO A 223 -24.59 3.75 25.34
CA PRO A 223 -23.17 4.05 25.19
C PRO A 223 -22.34 2.77 25.13
N GLY A 224 -21.40 2.70 24.18
CA GLY A 224 -20.55 1.53 24.02
C GLY A 224 -19.72 1.59 22.75
N PHE A 225 -19.04 0.49 22.46
CA PHE A 225 -18.23 0.34 21.28
C PHE A 225 -19.04 -0.30 20.16
N TYR A 226 -19.20 0.44 19.06
CA TYR A 226 -19.92 -0.03 17.87
C TYR A 226 -18.94 -0.32 16.75
N GLN A 227 -19.21 -1.40 16.01
CA GLN A 227 -18.45 -1.81 14.84
C GLN A 227 -19.43 -2.15 13.71
N LEU A 228 -18.99 -1.89 12.48
CA LEU A 228 -19.70 -2.29 11.26
C LEU A 228 -18.80 -3.24 10.48
N GLU A 229 -19.35 -4.33 10.01
CA GLU A 229 -18.79 -5.27 9.06
C GLU A 229 -19.60 -5.19 7.77
N GLY A 230 -18.90 -5.13 6.62
CA GLY A 230 -19.49 -5.06 5.29
C GLY A 230 -18.86 -6.04 4.33
#